data_1cb2ed4abdee3b76b3169a0a4eb76fff
#
_entry.id   1cb2ed4abdee3b76b3169a0a4eb76fff
#
_cell.length_a   1.000
_cell.length_b   1.000
_cell.length_c   1.000
_cell.angle_alpha   90.00
_cell.angle_beta   90.00
_cell.angle_gamma   90.00
#
_symmetry.space_group_name_H-M   'P 1'
#
loop_
_entity.id
_entity.type
_entity.pdbx_description
1 polymer ?
#
loop_
_entity_poly.entity_id
_entity_poly.type
_entity_poly.pdbx_seq_one_letter_code
_entity_poly.pdbx_strand_id
1 'polypeptide(L)'
;MRDFLTLLRVQLLALANSLAPNAQGAPRAARMRRIALAAVLAFLLATVFAVYAALAAIGLAEAGLADAIPALAVLIGSLAGVAFTFMKARGTLFGARDHDLVMALPIPRRTVVLARMAALFGSAIVIALLLMVPPYVVFFAYVGPAPATVAFAVLSVPLAPLAPTALATFAAFGVTALATRFRRANLAYAALGMLLMMGVIAASYSFSFSAGVDEQATLAATASMAAALRDMVETAWPPAAWASSAVVDGSVTGFALLALAELGVTAVCVEIMQRCYLGLNGALAGRARKAGGASALRRSGRVRTPFAALVRREHLTLLGIPSYAFNCLFGYLMMLVIAIALSAIGLSDLVTGGRFDELGLDARTMGPLLDRISLIIPWVFAFCASTCMSAAVSVSLEGRSAWITATAPLSSRMVLGAKLASNAIPVAAVLAVSCAIMTVAGELSPVGAIETLTVGFGVFYLWANVGLGIDARRPNYAWTSPNEVVKRSAPITVGIIGALVCVFGGGALTFGFLPDAVGMGATHAVMVALGIVGTVAGQLVFESSVRAARLGAE
;
A
#
# COMPACT_ATOMS: atom_id res chain seq x y z
N MET A 1 -35.03 4.35 -10.65
CA MET A 1 -34.63 4.22 -9.24
C MET A 1 -34.43 2.78 -8.83
N ARG A 2 -35.33 1.86 -9.16
CA ARG A 2 -35.25 0.42 -8.82
C ARG A 2 -33.97 -0.25 -9.37
N ASP A 3 -33.65 -0.02 -10.63
CA ASP A 3 -32.45 -0.58 -11.28
C ASP A 3 -31.15 -0.07 -10.65
N PHE A 4 -31.10 1.22 -10.26
CA PHE A 4 -29.97 1.82 -9.57
C PHE A 4 -29.71 1.12 -8.22
N LEU A 5 -30.76 0.97 -7.40
CA LEU A 5 -30.64 0.30 -6.10
C LEU A 5 -30.26 -1.17 -6.24
N THR A 6 -30.77 -1.85 -7.27
CA THR A 6 -30.40 -3.24 -7.54
C THR A 6 -28.92 -3.35 -7.94
N LEU A 7 -28.45 -2.50 -8.86
CA LEU A 7 -27.04 -2.46 -9.26
C LEU A 7 -26.13 -2.08 -8.09
N LEU A 8 -26.50 -1.08 -7.31
CA LEU A 8 -25.74 -0.67 -6.13
C LEU A 8 -25.64 -1.82 -5.12
N ARG A 9 -26.75 -2.52 -4.84
CA ARG A 9 -26.76 -3.70 -3.99
C ARG A 9 -25.81 -4.79 -4.52
N VAL A 10 -25.82 -5.07 -5.81
CA VAL A 10 -24.88 -6.03 -6.43
C VAL A 10 -23.45 -5.59 -6.26
N GLN A 11 -23.14 -4.30 -6.45
CA GLN A 11 -21.79 -3.76 -6.26
C GLN A 11 -21.33 -3.85 -4.79
N LEU A 12 -22.21 -3.55 -3.85
CA LEU A 12 -21.92 -3.67 -2.42
C LEU A 12 -21.73 -5.13 -1.99
N LEU A 13 -22.54 -6.06 -2.52
CA LEU A 13 -22.37 -7.49 -2.31
C LEU A 13 -21.06 -8.01 -2.92
N ALA A 14 -20.71 -7.53 -4.10
CA ALA A 14 -19.42 -7.86 -4.73
C ALA A 14 -18.25 -7.33 -3.87
N LEU A 15 -18.40 -6.14 -3.29
CA LEU A 15 -17.43 -5.57 -2.36
C LEU A 15 -17.31 -6.42 -1.08
N ALA A 16 -18.44 -6.78 -0.46
CA ALA A 16 -18.48 -7.64 0.72
C ALA A 16 -17.91 -9.03 0.44
N ASN A 17 -18.26 -9.64 -0.70
CA ASN A 17 -17.70 -10.93 -1.11
C ASN A 17 -16.20 -10.82 -1.43
N SER A 18 -15.72 -9.66 -1.84
CA SER A 18 -14.30 -9.42 -2.06
C SER A 18 -13.48 -9.43 -0.75
N LEU A 19 -14.12 -9.27 0.41
CA LEU A 19 -13.46 -9.42 1.73
C LEU A 19 -13.21 -10.89 2.10
N ALA A 20 -13.95 -11.85 1.50
CA ALA A 20 -13.78 -13.29 1.75
C ALA A 20 -13.86 -14.11 0.44
N PRO A 21 -12.92 -13.93 -0.52
CA PRO A 21 -13.03 -14.46 -1.88
C PRO A 21 -13.04 -15.99 -1.95
N ASN A 22 -12.39 -16.69 -1.04
CA ASN A 22 -12.31 -18.15 -1.01
C ASN A 22 -13.52 -18.83 -0.31
N ALA A 23 -14.59 -18.10 -0.10
CA ALA A 23 -15.78 -18.63 0.55
C ALA A 23 -16.82 -19.22 -0.44
N GLN A 24 -16.60 -19.07 -1.75
CA GLN A 24 -17.43 -19.69 -2.78
C GLN A 24 -17.15 -21.18 -2.83
N GLY A 25 -18.17 -22.01 -2.55
CA GLY A 25 -18.05 -23.47 -2.46
C GLY A 25 -17.73 -24.02 -1.06
N ALA A 26 -17.40 -23.18 -0.08
CA ALA A 26 -17.18 -23.63 1.29
C ALA A 26 -18.52 -23.83 2.05
N PRO A 27 -18.57 -24.76 3.02
CA PRO A 27 -19.72 -24.92 3.91
C PRO A 27 -20.08 -23.59 4.59
N ARG A 28 -21.38 -23.32 4.80
CA ARG A 28 -21.90 -22.06 5.36
C ARG A 28 -21.16 -21.61 6.64
N ALA A 29 -20.84 -22.57 7.52
CA ALA A 29 -20.11 -22.30 8.77
C ALA A 29 -18.66 -21.80 8.49
N ALA A 30 -17.94 -22.38 7.56
CA ALA A 30 -16.58 -21.95 7.18
C ALA A 30 -16.59 -20.58 6.51
N ARG A 31 -17.60 -20.28 5.71
CA ARG A 31 -17.82 -18.96 5.11
C ARG A 31 -18.07 -17.89 6.18
N MET A 32 -18.96 -18.15 7.12
CA MET A 32 -19.27 -17.23 8.22
C MET A 32 -18.04 -16.96 9.09
N ARG A 33 -17.25 -17.98 9.43
CA ARG A 33 -16.00 -17.81 10.21
C ARG A 33 -14.98 -16.94 9.49
N ARG A 34 -14.81 -17.09 8.17
CA ARG A 34 -13.89 -16.25 7.38
C ARG A 34 -14.37 -14.81 7.29
N ILE A 35 -15.66 -14.59 7.10
CA ILE A 35 -16.23 -13.23 7.10
C ILE A 35 -16.05 -12.58 8.48
N ALA A 36 -16.32 -13.31 9.57
CA ALA A 36 -16.13 -12.83 10.93
C ALA A 36 -14.66 -12.46 11.19
N LEU A 37 -13.71 -13.33 10.79
CA LEU A 37 -12.27 -13.03 10.93
C LEU A 37 -11.87 -11.79 10.12
N ALA A 38 -12.32 -11.67 8.89
CA ALA A 38 -12.04 -10.48 8.06
C ALA A 38 -12.64 -9.21 8.66
N ALA A 39 -13.85 -9.30 9.26
CA ALA A 39 -14.49 -8.19 9.95
C ALA A 39 -13.72 -7.78 11.22
N VAL A 40 -13.26 -8.76 12.01
CA VAL A 40 -12.42 -8.51 13.21
C VAL A 40 -11.10 -7.83 12.81
N LEU A 41 -10.42 -8.33 11.79
CA LEU A 41 -9.16 -7.71 11.31
C LEU A 41 -9.40 -6.30 10.78
N ALA A 42 -10.48 -6.08 10.03
CA ALA A 42 -10.84 -4.75 9.55
C ALA A 42 -11.18 -3.80 10.71
N PHE A 43 -11.88 -4.29 11.74
CA PHE A 43 -12.19 -3.53 12.94
C PHE A 43 -10.93 -3.16 13.74
N LEU A 44 -10.02 -4.12 13.95
CA LEU A 44 -8.74 -3.84 14.64
C LEU A 44 -7.91 -2.79 13.89
N LEU A 45 -7.79 -2.93 12.57
CA LEU A 45 -7.09 -1.94 11.75
C LEU A 45 -7.77 -0.56 11.82
N ALA A 46 -9.09 -0.53 11.75
CA ALA A 46 -9.89 0.66 11.90
C ALA A 46 -9.66 1.35 13.26
N THR A 47 -9.63 0.57 14.34
CA THR A 47 -9.37 1.07 15.69
C THR A 47 -7.96 1.68 15.80
N VAL A 48 -6.95 1.05 15.22
CA VAL A 48 -5.58 1.60 15.19
C VAL A 48 -5.57 2.97 14.51
N PHE A 49 -6.16 3.11 13.32
CA PHE A 49 -6.23 4.40 12.63
C PHE A 49 -7.02 5.46 13.41
N ALA A 50 -8.13 5.06 14.02
CA ALA A 50 -8.95 5.96 14.84
C ALA A 50 -8.20 6.47 16.07
N VAL A 51 -7.44 5.58 16.75
CA VAL A 51 -6.61 5.94 17.91
C VAL A 51 -5.50 6.91 17.48
N TYR A 52 -4.77 6.64 16.39
CA TYR A 52 -3.75 7.57 15.91
C TYR A 52 -4.31 8.94 15.53
N ALA A 53 -5.48 8.98 14.87
CA ALA A 53 -6.15 10.23 14.53
C ALA A 53 -6.60 10.99 15.78
N ALA A 54 -7.09 10.30 16.81
CA ALA A 54 -7.47 10.90 18.08
C ALA A 54 -6.25 11.43 18.85
N LEU A 55 -5.15 10.65 18.93
CA LEU A 55 -3.91 11.09 19.60
C LEU A 55 -3.31 12.34 18.93
N ALA A 56 -3.30 12.38 17.60
CA ALA A 56 -2.86 13.56 16.87
C ALA A 56 -3.72 14.79 17.18
N ALA A 57 -5.05 14.61 17.27
CA ALA A 57 -5.97 15.70 17.63
C ALA A 57 -5.79 16.14 19.10
N ILE A 58 -5.55 15.22 20.04
CA ILE A 58 -5.25 15.55 21.44
C ILE A 58 -3.97 16.40 21.52
N GLY A 59 -2.89 16.00 20.84
CA GLY A 59 -1.65 16.76 20.81
C GLY A 59 -1.83 18.19 20.26
N LEU A 60 -2.67 18.37 19.23
CA LEU A 60 -3.03 19.69 18.71
C LEU A 60 -3.84 20.50 19.72
N ALA A 61 -4.81 19.90 20.40
CA ALA A 61 -5.63 20.57 21.39
C ALA A 61 -4.80 21.02 22.60
N GLU A 62 -3.90 20.17 23.10
CA GLU A 62 -2.97 20.47 24.18
C GLU A 62 -1.97 21.58 23.80
N ALA A 63 -1.60 21.66 22.52
CA ALA A 63 -0.80 22.76 21.97
C ALA A 63 -1.59 24.09 21.80
N GLY A 64 -2.86 24.15 22.20
CA GLY A 64 -3.72 25.33 22.05
C GLY A 64 -4.24 25.57 20.63
N LEU A 65 -4.18 24.56 19.77
CA LEU A 65 -4.56 24.63 18.35
C LEU A 65 -5.83 23.80 18.05
N ALA A 66 -6.75 23.74 18.99
CA ALA A 66 -8.00 23.01 18.83
C ALA A 66 -8.75 23.42 17.55
N ASP A 67 -8.73 24.73 17.19
CA ASP A 67 -9.39 25.27 16.00
C ASP A 67 -8.82 24.77 14.66
N ALA A 68 -7.59 24.23 14.66
CA ALA A 68 -7.01 23.63 13.47
C ALA A 68 -7.50 22.18 13.20
N ILE A 69 -8.06 21.51 14.22
CA ILE A 69 -8.48 20.12 14.14
C ILE A 69 -9.52 19.89 13.03
N PRO A 70 -10.57 20.70 12.84
CA PRO A 70 -11.56 20.48 11.80
C PRO A 70 -10.98 20.59 10.39
N ALA A 71 -10.12 21.56 10.11
CA ALA A 71 -9.47 21.72 8.81
C ALA A 71 -8.58 20.52 8.48
N LEU A 72 -7.77 20.06 9.43
CA LEU A 72 -6.89 18.90 9.27
C LEU A 72 -7.66 17.59 9.15
N ALA A 73 -8.76 17.43 9.88
CA ALA A 73 -9.63 16.26 9.76
C ALA A 73 -10.23 16.14 8.35
N VAL A 74 -10.71 17.26 7.78
CA VAL A 74 -11.22 17.31 6.41
C VAL A 74 -10.12 17.01 5.40
N LEU A 75 -8.92 17.56 5.57
CA LEU A 75 -7.77 17.27 4.71
C LEU A 75 -7.44 15.77 4.71
N ILE A 76 -7.31 15.17 5.89
CA ILE A 76 -6.97 13.74 6.04
C ILE A 76 -8.06 12.86 5.41
N GLY A 77 -9.34 13.17 5.67
CA GLY A 77 -10.47 12.46 5.08
C GLY A 77 -10.49 12.57 3.55
N SER A 78 -10.19 13.75 3.01
CA SER A 78 -10.08 14.01 1.58
C SER A 78 -8.91 13.25 0.94
N LEU A 79 -7.72 13.33 1.51
CA LEU A 79 -6.52 12.62 1.00
C LEU A 79 -6.68 11.11 1.03
N ALA A 80 -7.26 10.57 2.10
CA ALA A 80 -7.55 9.14 2.20
C ALA A 80 -8.56 8.71 1.13
N GLY A 81 -9.59 9.53 0.88
CA GLY A 81 -10.54 9.34 -0.21
C GLY A 81 -9.85 9.29 -1.59
N VAL A 82 -8.95 10.24 -1.87
CA VAL A 82 -8.15 10.28 -3.11
C VAL A 82 -7.31 9.02 -3.28
N ALA A 83 -6.49 8.69 -2.29
CA ALA A 83 -5.55 7.57 -2.38
C ALA A 83 -6.29 6.23 -2.60
N PHE A 84 -7.31 5.97 -1.80
CA PHE A 84 -8.09 4.75 -1.90
C PHE A 84 -8.86 4.64 -3.22
N THR A 85 -9.47 5.74 -3.66
CA THR A 85 -10.25 5.78 -4.89
C THR A 85 -9.37 5.63 -6.12
N PHE A 86 -8.24 6.34 -6.19
CA PHE A 86 -7.32 6.25 -7.31
C PHE A 86 -6.87 4.80 -7.55
N MET A 87 -6.54 4.07 -6.48
CA MET A 87 -6.14 2.67 -6.59
C MET A 87 -7.28 1.74 -7.03
N LYS A 88 -8.53 2.03 -6.62
CA LYS A 88 -9.69 1.17 -6.84
C LYS A 88 -10.46 1.49 -8.10
N ALA A 89 -10.49 2.76 -8.54
CA ALA A 89 -11.31 3.24 -9.65
C ALA A 89 -11.07 2.48 -10.95
N ARG A 90 -9.82 2.13 -11.25
CA ARG A 90 -9.48 1.39 -12.47
C ARG A 90 -10.14 0.00 -12.52
N GLY A 91 -10.17 -0.72 -11.40
CA GLY A 91 -10.77 -2.06 -11.34
C GLY A 91 -12.29 -2.04 -11.32
N THR A 92 -12.87 -0.96 -10.81
CA THR A 92 -14.33 -0.83 -10.64
C THR A 92 -15.02 -0.21 -11.86
N LEU A 93 -14.40 0.80 -12.46
CA LEU A 93 -15.01 1.57 -13.56
C LEU A 93 -14.55 1.13 -14.94
N PHE A 94 -13.25 0.70 -15.08
CA PHE A 94 -12.62 0.50 -16.37
C PHE A 94 -12.15 -0.93 -16.55
N GLY A 95 -12.52 -1.56 -17.67
CA GLY A 95 -12.09 -2.92 -18.00
C GLY A 95 -12.68 -4.01 -17.09
N ALA A 96 -13.81 -3.74 -16.45
CA ALA A 96 -14.52 -4.74 -15.65
C ALA A 96 -14.99 -5.89 -16.55
N ARG A 97 -14.77 -7.14 -16.11
CA ARG A 97 -15.13 -8.35 -16.87
C ARG A 97 -16.63 -8.48 -17.15
N ASP A 98 -17.44 -7.81 -16.35
CA ASP A 98 -18.90 -7.77 -16.46
C ASP A 98 -19.41 -6.66 -17.38
N HIS A 99 -18.50 -5.87 -18.01
CA HIS A 99 -18.88 -4.71 -18.83
C HIS A 99 -19.84 -5.12 -19.97
N ASP A 100 -19.46 -6.14 -20.73
CA ASP A 100 -20.26 -6.60 -21.90
C ASP A 100 -21.60 -7.16 -21.45
N LEU A 101 -21.62 -7.91 -20.32
CA LEU A 101 -22.85 -8.44 -19.73
C LEU A 101 -23.79 -7.31 -19.27
N VAL A 102 -23.26 -6.34 -18.52
CA VAL A 102 -24.07 -5.24 -17.97
C VAL A 102 -24.57 -4.31 -19.09
N MET A 103 -23.77 -4.09 -20.15
CA MET A 103 -24.18 -3.28 -21.30
C MET A 103 -25.20 -3.97 -22.21
N ALA A 104 -25.33 -5.31 -22.13
CA ALA A 104 -26.36 -6.06 -22.83
C ALA A 104 -27.74 -5.98 -22.13
N LEU A 105 -27.79 -5.56 -20.86
CA LEU A 105 -29.04 -5.40 -20.13
C LEU A 105 -29.78 -4.12 -20.58
N PRO A 106 -31.13 -4.12 -20.55
CA PRO A 106 -31.94 -2.97 -20.91
C PRO A 106 -31.95 -1.90 -19.77
N ILE A 107 -30.76 -1.47 -19.35
CA ILE A 107 -30.56 -0.50 -18.28
C ILE A 107 -29.92 0.78 -18.84
N PRO A 108 -30.41 1.98 -18.47
CA PRO A 108 -29.80 3.23 -18.89
C PRO A 108 -28.31 3.29 -18.50
N ARG A 109 -27.44 3.65 -19.43
CA ARG A 109 -25.99 3.75 -19.22
C ARG A 109 -25.61 4.63 -18.03
N ARG A 110 -26.35 5.74 -17.85
CA ARG A 110 -26.20 6.65 -16.69
C ARG A 110 -26.36 5.91 -15.38
N THR A 111 -27.34 5.02 -15.29
CA THR A 111 -27.59 4.23 -14.07
C THR A 111 -26.42 3.30 -13.72
N VAL A 112 -25.78 2.70 -14.71
CA VAL A 112 -24.62 1.82 -14.51
C VAL A 112 -23.42 2.62 -14.00
N VAL A 113 -23.11 3.76 -14.62
CA VAL A 113 -22.00 4.63 -14.22
C VAL A 113 -22.22 5.18 -12.81
N LEU A 114 -23.45 5.69 -12.54
CA LEU A 114 -23.81 6.20 -11.22
C LEU A 114 -23.72 5.13 -10.12
N ALA A 115 -24.18 3.90 -10.39
CA ALA A 115 -24.10 2.82 -9.41
C ALA A 115 -22.63 2.43 -9.08
N ARG A 116 -21.75 2.41 -10.10
CA ARG A 116 -20.31 2.15 -9.90
C ARG A 116 -19.62 3.29 -9.16
N MET A 117 -19.94 4.52 -9.47
CA MET A 117 -19.40 5.68 -8.75
C MET A 117 -19.91 5.74 -7.32
N ALA A 118 -21.21 5.48 -7.08
CA ALA A 118 -21.78 5.45 -5.74
C ALA A 118 -21.10 4.40 -4.82
N ALA A 119 -20.66 3.27 -5.38
CA ALA A 119 -19.90 2.28 -4.63
C ALA A 119 -18.49 2.79 -4.24
N LEU A 120 -17.85 3.61 -5.09
CA LEU A 120 -16.58 4.26 -4.77
C LEU A 120 -16.77 5.35 -3.71
N PHE A 121 -17.75 6.23 -3.87
CA PHE A 121 -18.09 7.26 -2.88
C PHE A 121 -18.45 6.64 -1.53
N GLY A 122 -19.28 5.60 -1.50
CA GLY A 122 -19.62 4.89 -0.27
C GLY A 122 -18.39 4.35 0.46
N SER A 123 -17.42 3.80 -0.26
CA SER A 123 -16.17 3.34 0.35
C SER A 123 -15.28 4.49 0.85
N ALA A 124 -15.26 5.64 0.16
CA ALA A 124 -14.53 6.83 0.59
C ALA A 124 -15.17 7.46 1.85
N ILE A 125 -16.50 7.53 1.91
CA ILE A 125 -17.24 8.01 3.09
C ILE A 125 -16.96 7.13 4.31
N VAL A 126 -16.93 5.80 4.17
CA VAL A 126 -16.59 4.90 5.30
C VAL A 126 -15.19 5.17 5.84
N ILE A 127 -14.22 5.45 4.96
CA ILE A 127 -12.85 5.79 5.39
C ILE A 127 -12.82 7.17 6.03
N ALA A 128 -13.54 8.14 5.46
CA ALA A 128 -13.64 9.48 6.04
C ALA A 128 -14.29 9.46 7.43
N LEU A 129 -15.36 8.68 7.64
CA LEU A 129 -15.96 8.44 8.96
C LEU A 129 -14.91 7.97 9.98
N LEU A 130 -14.09 7.00 9.58
CA LEU A 130 -13.08 6.42 10.45
C LEU A 130 -12.01 7.42 10.87
N LEU A 131 -11.59 8.30 9.94
CA LEU A 131 -10.47 9.22 10.14
C LEU A 131 -10.91 10.59 10.66
N MET A 132 -12.14 11.06 10.38
CA MET A 132 -12.61 12.39 10.77
C MET A 132 -13.39 12.39 12.09
N VAL A 133 -14.13 11.31 12.39
CA VAL A 133 -14.95 11.28 13.62
C VAL A 133 -14.12 11.34 14.90
N PRO A 134 -13.00 10.59 15.06
CA PRO A 134 -12.19 10.67 16.28
C PRO A 134 -11.63 12.08 16.54
N PRO A 135 -11.02 12.79 15.57
CA PRO A 135 -10.61 14.19 15.75
C PRO A 135 -11.77 15.13 16.12
N TYR A 136 -12.94 14.99 15.51
CA TYR A 136 -14.11 15.79 15.87
C TYR A 136 -14.59 15.55 17.31
N VAL A 137 -14.56 14.30 17.77
CA VAL A 137 -14.86 13.97 19.16
C VAL A 137 -13.89 14.67 20.11
N VAL A 138 -12.59 14.64 19.80
CA VAL A 138 -11.57 15.35 20.57
C VAL A 138 -11.82 16.86 20.54
N PHE A 139 -12.08 17.45 19.37
CA PHE A 139 -12.37 18.88 19.23
C PHE A 139 -13.51 19.31 20.15
N PHE A 140 -14.64 18.61 20.11
CA PHE A 140 -15.79 18.94 20.97
C PHE A 140 -15.57 18.63 22.46
N ALA A 141 -14.64 17.75 22.80
CA ALA A 141 -14.27 17.52 24.20
C ALA A 141 -13.48 18.72 24.79
N TYR A 142 -12.68 19.43 23.97
CA TYR A 142 -11.91 20.58 24.42
C TYR A 142 -12.65 21.91 24.28
N VAL A 143 -13.39 22.11 23.18
CA VAL A 143 -14.05 23.40 22.87
C VAL A 143 -15.49 23.43 23.40
N GLY A 144 -16.11 22.28 23.56
CA GLY A 144 -17.51 22.13 23.95
C GLY A 144 -18.45 22.01 22.73
N PRO A 145 -19.51 21.19 22.84
CA PRO A 145 -20.45 20.96 21.76
C PRO A 145 -21.52 22.04 21.69
N ALA A 146 -21.63 22.76 20.56
CA ALA A 146 -22.82 23.56 20.23
C ALA A 146 -23.66 22.80 19.19
N PRO A 147 -25.01 22.84 19.26
CA PRO A 147 -25.86 22.03 18.36
C PRO A 147 -25.60 22.29 16.87
N ALA A 148 -25.36 23.53 16.47
CA ALA A 148 -25.10 23.90 15.08
C ALA A 148 -23.73 23.38 14.61
N THR A 149 -22.67 23.55 15.40
CA THR A 149 -21.31 23.11 15.07
C THR A 149 -21.22 21.59 15.00
N VAL A 150 -21.89 20.88 15.90
CA VAL A 150 -22.00 19.40 15.86
C VAL A 150 -22.75 18.95 14.60
N ALA A 151 -23.84 19.62 14.24
CA ALA A 151 -24.58 19.27 13.02
C ALA A 151 -23.70 19.47 11.76
N PHE A 152 -22.96 20.57 11.67
CA PHE A 152 -22.03 20.83 10.57
C PHE A 152 -20.87 19.83 10.53
N ALA A 153 -20.32 19.45 11.67
CA ALA A 153 -19.29 18.42 11.75
C ALA A 153 -19.82 17.07 11.23
N VAL A 154 -20.99 16.63 11.69
CA VAL A 154 -21.61 15.37 11.25
C VAL A 154 -21.90 15.38 9.75
N LEU A 155 -22.41 16.49 9.21
CA LEU A 155 -22.71 16.61 7.78
C LEU A 155 -21.47 16.79 6.92
N SER A 156 -20.38 17.38 7.43
CA SER A 156 -19.13 17.52 6.70
C SER A 156 -18.43 16.18 6.43
N VAL A 157 -18.59 15.19 7.31
CA VAL A 157 -17.95 13.87 7.15
C VAL A 157 -18.34 13.16 5.84
N PRO A 158 -19.61 13.03 5.45
CA PRO A 158 -19.96 12.43 4.16
C PRO A 158 -19.69 13.37 2.97
N LEU A 159 -19.63 14.69 3.17
CA LEU A 159 -19.41 15.66 2.10
C LEU A 159 -17.93 15.79 1.72
N ALA A 160 -17.04 15.90 2.68
CA ALA A 160 -15.62 16.16 2.48
C ALA A 160 -14.89 15.22 1.48
N PRO A 161 -15.18 13.92 1.41
CA PRO A 161 -14.52 13.03 0.45
C PRO A 161 -15.12 13.05 -0.95
N LEU A 162 -16.23 13.75 -1.23
CA LEU A 162 -16.94 13.65 -2.52
C LEU A 162 -16.15 14.25 -3.68
N ALA A 163 -15.80 15.52 -3.62
CA ALA A 163 -15.03 16.17 -4.70
C ALA A 163 -13.63 15.55 -4.85
N PRO A 164 -12.85 15.30 -3.78
CA PRO A 164 -11.57 14.61 -3.91
C PRO A 164 -11.68 13.24 -4.56
N THR A 165 -12.70 12.45 -4.18
CA THR A 165 -12.98 11.14 -4.79
C THR A 165 -13.37 11.26 -6.27
N ALA A 166 -14.19 12.25 -6.62
CA ALA A 166 -14.58 12.53 -8.00
C ALA A 166 -13.37 12.95 -8.84
N LEU A 167 -12.52 13.84 -8.33
CA LEU A 167 -11.28 14.28 -8.99
C LEU A 167 -10.28 13.12 -9.14
N ALA A 168 -10.10 12.30 -8.10
CA ALA A 168 -9.26 11.11 -8.17
C ALA A 168 -9.77 10.10 -9.21
N THR A 169 -11.08 9.94 -9.30
CA THR A 169 -11.72 9.08 -10.29
C THR A 169 -11.52 9.64 -11.69
N PHE A 170 -11.65 10.95 -11.85
CA PHE A 170 -11.40 11.65 -13.11
C PHE A 170 -9.92 11.58 -13.52
N ALA A 171 -9.00 11.75 -12.58
CA ALA A 171 -7.57 11.55 -12.83
C ALA A 171 -7.25 10.10 -13.25
N ALA A 172 -7.83 9.11 -12.57
CA ALA A 172 -7.71 7.70 -12.96
C ALA A 172 -8.30 7.43 -14.35
N PHE A 173 -9.40 8.11 -14.71
CA PHE A 173 -9.97 8.11 -16.06
C PHE A 173 -8.97 8.66 -17.08
N GLY A 174 -8.40 9.84 -16.84
CA GLY A 174 -7.41 10.48 -17.71
C GLY A 174 -6.18 9.61 -17.91
N VAL A 175 -5.62 9.07 -16.82
CA VAL A 175 -4.48 8.13 -16.87
C VAL A 175 -4.86 6.86 -17.66
N THR A 176 -6.07 6.33 -17.48
CA THR A 176 -6.52 5.15 -18.21
C THR A 176 -6.74 5.45 -19.68
N ALA A 177 -7.29 6.63 -20.02
CA ALA A 177 -7.43 7.10 -21.41
C ALA A 177 -6.06 7.28 -22.07
N LEU A 178 -5.11 7.92 -21.37
CA LEU A 178 -3.74 8.08 -21.85
C LEU A 178 -3.06 6.71 -22.00
N ALA A 179 -3.35 5.79 -21.09
CA ALA A 179 -2.90 4.40 -21.12
C ALA A 179 -3.33 3.66 -22.39
N THR A 180 -4.44 4.03 -23.03
CA THR A 180 -4.82 3.43 -24.32
C THR A 180 -3.87 3.81 -25.46
N ARG A 181 -3.14 4.91 -25.32
CA ARG A 181 -2.18 5.41 -26.32
C ARG A 181 -0.75 4.93 -26.08
N PHE A 182 -0.35 4.65 -24.83
CA PHE A 182 1.03 4.31 -24.47
C PHE A 182 1.20 2.83 -24.10
N ARG A 183 2.25 2.21 -24.66
CA ARG A 183 2.57 0.79 -24.45
C ARG A 183 2.93 0.44 -23.00
N ARG A 184 3.46 1.41 -22.24
CA ARG A 184 3.94 1.23 -20.85
C ARG A 184 3.06 1.90 -19.79
N ALA A 185 1.81 2.15 -20.11
CA ALA A 185 0.91 2.89 -19.24
C ALA A 185 0.66 2.21 -17.87
N ASN A 186 0.71 0.87 -17.80
CA ASN A 186 0.58 0.15 -16.54
C ASN A 186 1.75 0.46 -15.59
N LEU A 187 2.96 0.61 -16.14
CA LEU A 187 4.14 0.99 -15.38
C LEU A 187 4.03 2.45 -14.91
N ALA A 188 3.58 3.36 -15.79
CA ALA A 188 3.37 4.76 -15.42
C ALA A 188 2.32 4.91 -14.31
N TYR A 189 1.23 4.12 -14.35
CA TYR A 189 0.22 4.10 -13.29
C TYR A 189 0.80 3.62 -11.95
N ALA A 190 1.58 2.54 -11.95
CA ALA A 190 2.25 2.04 -10.77
C ALA A 190 3.27 3.06 -10.22
N ALA A 191 4.07 3.67 -11.10
CA ALA A 191 5.04 4.70 -10.74
C ALA A 191 4.39 5.94 -10.12
N LEU A 192 3.27 6.41 -10.69
CA LEU A 192 2.53 7.55 -10.14
C LEU A 192 1.97 7.23 -8.74
N GLY A 193 1.42 6.01 -8.55
CA GLY A 193 0.96 5.56 -7.23
C GLY A 193 2.10 5.48 -6.20
N MET A 194 3.29 5.02 -6.62
CA MET A 194 4.49 5.00 -5.77
C MET A 194 4.96 6.40 -5.41
N LEU A 195 5.03 7.33 -6.38
CA LEU A 195 5.41 8.71 -6.15
C LEU A 195 4.46 9.42 -5.18
N LEU A 196 3.15 9.18 -5.33
CA LEU A 196 2.15 9.74 -4.42
C LEU A 196 2.33 9.20 -2.99
N MET A 197 2.57 7.89 -2.84
CA MET A 197 2.84 7.26 -1.55
C MET A 197 4.16 7.79 -0.93
N MET A 198 5.20 7.96 -1.75
CA MET A 198 6.47 8.54 -1.30
C MET A 198 6.31 9.99 -0.85
N GLY A 199 5.49 10.78 -1.55
CA GLY A 199 5.16 12.15 -1.15
C GLY A 199 4.49 12.19 0.24
N VAL A 200 3.56 11.28 0.50
CA VAL A 200 2.92 11.16 1.82
C VAL A 200 3.93 10.77 2.91
N ILE A 201 4.80 9.81 2.62
CA ILE A 201 5.85 9.38 3.57
C ILE A 201 6.83 10.53 3.83
N ALA A 202 7.32 11.21 2.79
CA ALA A 202 8.24 12.33 2.93
C ALA A 202 7.61 13.48 3.73
N ALA A 203 6.35 13.81 3.48
CA ALA A 203 5.61 14.81 4.25
C ALA A 203 5.48 14.40 5.73
N SER A 204 5.20 13.12 5.99
CA SER A 204 5.10 12.59 7.37
C SER A 204 6.45 12.67 8.10
N TYR A 205 7.55 12.36 7.41
CA TYR A 205 8.89 12.47 7.98
C TYR A 205 9.30 13.93 8.23
N SER A 206 9.05 14.85 7.29
CA SER A 206 9.33 16.28 7.48
C SER A 206 8.60 16.83 8.71
N PHE A 207 7.39 16.35 8.96
CA PHE A 207 6.62 16.70 10.14
C PHE A 207 7.27 16.18 11.43
N SER A 208 7.74 14.93 11.46
CA SER A 208 8.34 14.33 12.66
C SER A 208 9.69 14.95 13.04
N PHE A 209 10.49 15.40 12.07
CA PHE A 209 11.80 16.04 12.32
C PHE A 209 11.71 17.47 12.84
N SER A 210 10.58 18.16 12.63
CA SER A 210 10.38 19.52 13.11
C SER A 210 9.93 19.58 14.57
N ALA A 211 9.51 18.44 15.15
CA ALA A 211 9.08 18.32 16.54
C ALA A 211 10.30 18.07 17.46
N GLY A 212 10.76 19.08 18.16
CA GLY A 212 11.95 19.00 19.01
C GLY A 212 11.73 18.35 20.39
N VAL A 213 12.83 18.10 21.10
CA VAL A 213 12.88 17.38 22.38
C VAL A 213 12.59 18.28 23.60
N ASP A 214 12.66 19.59 23.46
CA ASP A 214 12.28 20.54 24.52
C ASP A 214 10.75 20.73 24.50
N GLU A 215 10.08 20.41 25.59
CA GLU A 215 8.62 20.38 25.69
C GLU A 215 7.99 21.75 25.38
N GLN A 216 8.58 22.84 25.82
CA GLN A 216 8.11 24.19 25.51
C GLN A 216 8.49 24.65 24.10
N ALA A 217 9.69 24.34 23.62
CA ALA A 217 10.10 24.60 22.24
C ALA A 217 9.35 23.69 21.26
N THR A 218 9.05 22.47 21.65
CA THR A 218 8.22 21.53 20.88
C THR A 218 6.78 22.03 20.78
N LEU A 219 6.20 22.53 21.86
CA LEU A 219 4.84 23.10 21.84
C LEU A 219 4.79 24.35 20.95
N ALA A 220 5.76 25.27 21.06
CA ALA A 220 5.82 26.45 20.22
C ALA A 220 6.09 26.14 18.74
N ALA A 221 7.00 25.19 18.46
CA ALA A 221 7.28 24.73 17.10
C ALA A 221 6.09 23.95 16.51
N THR A 222 5.42 23.12 17.30
CA THR A 222 4.21 22.41 16.89
C THR A 222 3.07 23.39 16.62
N ALA A 223 2.93 24.41 17.46
CA ALA A 223 1.96 25.50 17.30
C ALA A 223 2.20 26.29 16.01
N SER A 224 3.44 26.74 15.78
CA SER A 224 3.78 27.50 14.58
C SER A 224 3.63 26.65 13.31
N MET A 225 3.98 25.38 13.36
CA MET A 225 3.87 24.47 12.24
C MET A 225 2.42 24.05 11.96
N ALA A 226 1.60 23.82 12.99
CA ALA A 226 0.18 23.55 12.80
C ALA A 226 -0.58 24.78 12.30
N ALA A 227 -0.20 25.99 12.71
CA ALA A 227 -0.73 27.23 12.15
C ALA A 227 -0.32 27.38 10.67
N ALA A 228 0.95 27.13 10.32
CA ALA A 228 1.43 27.16 8.94
C ALA A 228 0.79 26.05 8.08
N LEU A 229 0.60 24.85 8.63
CA LEU A 229 -0.11 23.76 7.97
C LEU A 229 -1.59 24.11 7.76
N ARG A 230 -2.25 24.71 8.76
CA ARG A 230 -3.62 25.18 8.62
C ARG A 230 -3.73 26.19 7.49
N ASP A 231 -2.88 27.23 7.48
CA ASP A 231 -2.87 28.25 6.44
C ASP A 231 -2.58 27.67 5.04
N MET A 232 -1.59 26.77 4.94
CA MET A 232 -1.29 26.05 3.72
C MET A 232 -2.46 25.17 3.25
N VAL A 233 -3.12 24.45 4.16
CA VAL A 233 -4.25 23.59 3.87
C VAL A 233 -5.46 24.42 3.45
N GLU A 234 -5.77 25.49 4.17
CA GLU A 234 -6.90 26.36 3.86
C GLU A 234 -6.70 27.10 2.53
N THR A 235 -5.45 27.47 2.19
CA THR A 235 -5.10 28.07 0.90
C THR A 235 -5.09 27.06 -0.23
N ALA A 236 -4.47 25.88 -0.04
CA ALA A 236 -4.36 24.84 -1.07
C ALA A 236 -5.66 24.06 -1.30
N TRP A 237 -6.48 23.91 -0.26
CA TRP A 237 -7.74 23.18 -0.29
C TRP A 237 -8.87 23.97 0.37
N PRO A 238 -9.48 24.95 -0.31
CA PRO A 238 -10.54 25.81 0.24
C PRO A 238 -11.70 25.08 0.94
N PRO A 239 -12.12 23.87 0.53
CA PRO A 239 -13.13 23.11 1.27
C PRO A 239 -12.77 22.84 2.74
N ALA A 240 -11.48 22.71 3.08
CA ALA A 240 -11.05 22.57 4.47
C ALA A 240 -11.27 23.87 5.27
N ALA A 241 -11.00 25.03 4.67
CA ALA A 241 -11.27 26.34 5.31
C ALA A 241 -12.77 26.55 5.56
N TRP A 242 -13.61 26.21 4.58
CA TRP A 242 -15.06 26.33 4.72
C TRP A 242 -15.63 25.35 5.76
N ALA A 243 -15.10 24.13 5.82
CA ALA A 243 -15.47 23.17 6.86
C ALA A 243 -15.02 23.64 8.24
N SER A 244 -13.81 24.21 8.36
CA SER A 244 -13.28 24.77 9.59
C SER A 244 -14.17 25.89 10.09
N SER A 245 -14.47 26.90 9.26
CA SER A 245 -15.36 28.01 9.63
C SER A 245 -16.78 27.55 10.02
N ALA A 246 -17.29 26.49 9.38
CA ALA A 246 -18.60 25.92 9.73
C ALA A 246 -18.57 25.24 11.10
N VAL A 247 -17.51 24.48 11.40
CA VAL A 247 -17.42 23.65 12.62
C VAL A 247 -16.91 24.48 13.81
N VAL A 248 -15.97 25.42 13.61
CA VAL A 248 -15.42 26.26 14.69
C VAL A 248 -16.35 27.44 14.99
N ASP A 249 -16.71 28.22 13.96
CA ASP A 249 -17.45 29.47 14.12
C ASP A 249 -18.98 29.29 13.99
N GLY A 250 -19.46 28.08 13.65
CA GLY A 250 -20.88 27.84 13.37
C GLY A 250 -21.38 28.54 12.09
N SER A 251 -20.50 28.83 11.14
CA SER A 251 -20.80 29.61 9.92
C SER A 251 -21.67 28.80 8.94
N VAL A 252 -22.91 29.22 8.77
CA VAL A 252 -23.83 28.66 7.76
C VAL A 252 -23.30 28.91 6.33
N THR A 253 -22.66 30.05 6.09
CA THR A 253 -22.07 30.39 4.78
C THR A 253 -20.89 29.47 4.47
N GLY A 254 -20.03 29.18 5.43
CA GLY A 254 -18.94 28.21 5.27
C GLY A 254 -19.47 26.83 4.91
N PHE A 255 -20.48 26.35 5.63
CA PHE A 255 -21.09 25.06 5.32
C PHE A 255 -21.75 25.03 3.93
N ALA A 256 -22.46 26.09 3.55
CA ALA A 256 -23.09 26.18 2.23
C ALA A 256 -22.06 26.16 1.09
N LEU A 257 -20.93 26.88 1.25
CA LEU A 257 -19.83 26.88 0.29
C LEU A 257 -19.18 25.48 0.17
N LEU A 258 -18.94 24.83 1.32
CA LEU A 258 -18.44 23.45 1.33
C LEU A 258 -19.39 22.52 0.56
N ALA A 259 -20.68 22.53 0.89
CA ALA A 259 -21.67 21.66 0.25
C ALA A 259 -21.79 21.94 -1.26
N LEU A 260 -21.77 23.21 -1.67
CA LEU A 260 -21.87 23.64 -3.05
C LEU A 260 -20.63 23.21 -3.86
N ALA A 261 -19.44 23.35 -3.30
CA ALA A 261 -18.20 22.92 -3.92
C ALA A 261 -18.12 21.40 -4.07
N GLU A 262 -18.36 20.68 -2.98
CA GLU A 262 -18.27 19.21 -2.96
C GLU A 262 -19.30 18.56 -3.89
N LEU A 263 -20.56 19.00 -3.85
CA LEU A 263 -21.60 18.49 -4.71
C LEU A 263 -21.45 18.99 -6.18
N GLY A 264 -21.05 20.25 -6.36
CA GLY A 264 -20.87 20.84 -7.69
C GLY A 264 -19.74 20.18 -8.47
N VAL A 265 -18.56 20.07 -7.88
CA VAL A 265 -17.41 19.38 -8.49
C VAL A 265 -17.75 17.92 -8.78
N THR A 266 -18.39 17.25 -7.82
CA THR A 266 -18.82 15.85 -8.00
C THR A 266 -19.79 15.71 -9.17
N ALA A 267 -20.80 16.57 -9.26
CA ALA A 267 -21.79 16.54 -10.35
C ALA A 267 -21.13 16.76 -11.73
N VAL A 268 -20.23 17.73 -11.84
CA VAL A 268 -19.48 18.01 -13.08
C VAL A 268 -18.62 16.80 -13.48
N CYS A 269 -17.84 16.24 -12.54
CA CYS A 269 -17.02 15.07 -12.81
C CYS A 269 -17.86 13.86 -13.24
N VAL A 270 -18.97 13.61 -12.57
CA VAL A 270 -19.89 12.51 -12.90
C VAL A 270 -20.46 12.69 -14.31
N GLU A 271 -20.88 13.91 -14.68
CA GLU A 271 -21.46 14.17 -16.00
C GLU A 271 -20.43 13.98 -17.12
N ILE A 272 -19.20 14.49 -16.94
CA ILE A 272 -18.12 14.28 -17.91
C ILE A 272 -17.82 12.79 -18.08
N MET A 273 -17.72 12.06 -16.95
CA MET A 273 -17.44 10.64 -17.00
C MET A 273 -18.54 9.84 -17.68
N GLN A 274 -19.81 10.15 -17.45
CA GLN A 274 -20.94 9.50 -18.12
C GLN A 274 -20.83 9.63 -19.65
N ARG A 275 -20.49 10.82 -20.15
CA ARG A 275 -20.34 11.08 -21.59
C ARG A 275 -19.17 10.33 -22.22
N CYS A 276 -18.05 10.22 -21.50
CA CYS A 276 -16.82 9.61 -22.00
C CYS A 276 -16.71 8.10 -21.75
N TYR A 277 -17.55 7.53 -20.90
CA TYR A 277 -17.46 6.16 -20.40
C TYR A 277 -17.37 5.08 -21.49
N LEU A 278 -18.23 5.16 -22.51
CA LEU A 278 -18.28 4.17 -23.59
C LEU A 278 -17.06 4.27 -24.51
N GLY A 279 -16.65 5.49 -24.86
CA GLY A 279 -15.50 5.70 -25.73
C GLY A 279 -14.24 5.08 -25.12
N LEU A 280 -14.04 5.25 -23.81
CA LEU A 280 -12.88 4.71 -23.12
C LEU A 280 -12.94 3.19 -23.00
N ASN A 281 -14.07 2.61 -22.56
CA ASN A 281 -14.19 1.16 -22.43
C ASN A 281 -14.09 0.46 -23.79
N GLY A 282 -14.65 1.06 -24.87
CA GLY A 282 -14.47 0.58 -26.23
C GLY A 282 -13.01 0.60 -26.69
N ALA A 283 -12.27 1.67 -26.37
CA ALA A 283 -10.84 1.77 -26.69
C ALA A 283 -10.00 0.73 -25.92
N LEU A 284 -10.34 0.45 -24.65
CA LEU A 284 -9.68 -0.59 -23.85
C LEU A 284 -9.94 -1.99 -24.41
N ALA A 285 -11.19 -2.29 -24.80
CA ALA A 285 -11.56 -3.57 -25.41
C ALA A 285 -10.87 -3.77 -26.77
N GLY A 286 -10.84 -2.72 -27.62
CA GLY A 286 -10.15 -2.74 -28.91
C GLY A 286 -8.64 -2.97 -28.79
N ARG A 287 -8.02 -2.44 -27.74
CA ARG A 287 -6.59 -2.67 -27.46
C ARG A 287 -6.30 -4.10 -27.01
N ALA A 288 -7.14 -4.69 -26.17
CA ALA A 288 -6.99 -6.08 -25.76
C ALA A 288 -6.99 -7.03 -26.96
N ARG A 289 -7.86 -6.76 -27.96
CA ARG A 289 -7.89 -7.51 -29.23
C ARG A 289 -6.63 -7.29 -30.07
N LYS A 290 -6.12 -6.05 -30.18
CA LYS A 290 -4.90 -5.74 -30.97
C LYS A 290 -3.63 -6.30 -30.31
N ALA A 291 -3.56 -6.38 -28.98
CA ALA A 291 -2.41 -6.91 -28.28
C ALA A 291 -2.24 -8.44 -28.47
N GLY A 292 -3.34 -9.16 -28.76
CA GLY A 292 -3.32 -10.60 -29.11
C GLY A 292 -2.97 -10.90 -30.57
N GLY A 293 -2.75 -9.90 -31.41
CA GLY A 293 -2.49 -10.09 -32.82
C GLY A 293 -1.03 -10.41 -33.17
N ALA A 294 -0.84 -11.01 -34.34
CA ALA A 294 0.40 -11.57 -34.90
C ALA A 294 1.68 -10.66 -34.89
N SER A 295 1.55 -9.38 -34.54
CA SER A 295 2.70 -8.47 -34.48
C SER A 295 3.66 -8.76 -33.31
N ALA A 296 3.21 -9.47 -32.29
CA ALA A 296 4.04 -9.87 -31.15
C ALA A 296 5.02 -11.00 -31.51
N LEU A 297 4.64 -11.89 -32.40
CA LEU A 297 5.45 -13.01 -32.89
C LEU A 297 6.61 -12.57 -33.79
N ARG A 298 6.44 -11.49 -34.57
CA ARG A 298 7.45 -11.02 -35.51
C ARG A 298 8.65 -10.28 -34.91
N ARG A 299 8.60 -9.86 -33.64
CA ARG A 299 9.66 -9.02 -33.02
C ARG A 299 10.70 -9.79 -32.22
N SER A 300 10.59 -11.09 -32.04
CA SER A 300 11.50 -11.88 -31.23
C SER A 300 12.24 -12.92 -32.07
N GLY A 301 13.07 -12.48 -33.00
CA GLY A 301 13.99 -13.37 -33.73
C GLY A 301 15.11 -13.97 -32.87
N ARG A 302 15.20 -13.65 -31.59
CA ARG A 302 16.24 -14.15 -30.69
C ARG A 302 15.72 -15.34 -29.88
N VAL A 303 16.21 -16.52 -30.18
CA VAL A 303 15.97 -17.74 -29.39
C VAL A 303 16.58 -17.53 -28.00
N ARG A 304 15.78 -17.75 -26.96
CA ARG A 304 16.19 -17.67 -25.56
C ARG A 304 16.23 -19.06 -24.96
N THR A 305 17.06 -19.24 -23.94
CA THR A 305 16.97 -20.46 -23.13
C THR A 305 15.59 -20.53 -22.46
N PRO A 306 15.03 -21.73 -22.23
CA PRO A 306 13.73 -21.90 -21.60
C PRO A 306 13.65 -21.17 -20.23
N PHE A 307 14.70 -21.25 -19.42
CA PHE A 307 14.78 -20.57 -18.14
C PHE A 307 14.68 -19.03 -18.29
N ALA A 308 15.47 -18.43 -19.17
CA ALA A 308 15.45 -16.99 -19.42
C ALA A 308 14.09 -16.52 -19.99
N ALA A 309 13.43 -17.37 -20.79
CA ALA A 309 12.10 -17.08 -21.30
C ALA A 309 11.04 -17.07 -20.17
N LEU A 310 11.11 -18.02 -19.23
CA LEU A 310 10.25 -18.08 -18.05
C LEU A 310 10.47 -16.86 -17.13
N VAL A 311 11.73 -16.54 -16.77
CA VAL A 311 12.06 -15.36 -15.95
C VAL A 311 11.52 -14.09 -16.59
N ARG A 312 11.72 -13.92 -17.91
CA ARG A 312 11.15 -12.77 -18.63
C ARG A 312 9.63 -12.72 -18.58
N ARG A 313 8.97 -13.88 -18.69
CA ARG A 313 7.50 -13.98 -18.60
C ARG A 313 7.01 -13.48 -17.24
N GLU A 314 7.65 -13.88 -16.14
CA GLU A 314 7.32 -13.44 -14.79
C GLU A 314 7.45 -11.92 -14.63
N HIS A 315 8.57 -11.33 -15.11
CA HIS A 315 8.72 -9.87 -15.09
C HIS A 315 7.67 -9.14 -15.94
N LEU A 316 7.30 -9.68 -17.10
CA LEU A 316 6.25 -9.08 -17.93
C LEU A 316 4.86 -9.19 -17.27
N THR A 317 4.61 -10.28 -16.56
CA THR A 317 3.37 -10.47 -15.77
C THR A 317 3.33 -9.48 -14.61
N LEU A 318 4.42 -9.34 -13.86
CA LEU A 318 4.56 -8.38 -12.77
C LEU A 318 4.26 -6.94 -13.26
N LEU A 319 4.94 -6.50 -14.31
CA LEU A 319 4.77 -5.14 -14.86
C LEU A 319 3.45 -4.96 -15.64
N GLY A 320 2.82 -6.05 -16.06
CA GLY A 320 1.54 -6.06 -16.79
C GLY A 320 0.33 -5.84 -15.90
N ILE A 321 0.43 -6.14 -14.59
CA ILE A 321 -0.65 -6.03 -13.62
C ILE A 321 -0.31 -4.90 -12.63
N PRO A 322 -0.93 -3.69 -12.73
CA PRO A 322 -0.52 -2.53 -11.95
C PRO A 322 -0.54 -2.72 -10.44
N SER A 323 -1.58 -3.40 -9.90
CA SER A 323 -1.67 -3.67 -8.47
C SER A 323 -0.58 -4.64 -7.97
N TYR A 324 -0.16 -5.58 -8.83
CA TYR A 324 0.94 -6.50 -8.54
C TYR A 324 2.28 -5.77 -8.59
N ALA A 325 2.50 -4.97 -9.63
CA ALA A 325 3.68 -4.13 -9.74
C ALA A 325 3.80 -3.18 -8.54
N PHE A 326 2.73 -2.46 -8.18
CA PHE A 326 2.73 -1.56 -7.04
C PHE A 326 3.13 -2.27 -5.73
N ASN A 327 2.48 -3.39 -5.41
CA ASN A 327 2.75 -4.09 -4.15
C ASN A 327 4.18 -4.65 -4.08
N CYS A 328 4.69 -5.24 -5.17
CA CYS A 328 6.00 -5.89 -5.16
C CYS A 328 7.16 -4.92 -5.41
N LEU A 329 6.95 -3.85 -6.20
CA LEU A 329 8.02 -2.88 -6.48
C LEU A 329 8.17 -1.83 -5.37
N PHE A 330 7.15 -1.65 -4.54
CA PHE A 330 7.18 -0.70 -3.43
C PHE A 330 8.33 -1.00 -2.45
N GLY A 331 8.54 -2.26 -2.09
CA GLY A 331 9.64 -2.64 -1.21
C GLY A 331 11.03 -2.35 -1.78
N TYR A 332 11.23 -2.52 -3.10
CA TYR A 332 12.49 -2.12 -3.77
C TYR A 332 12.72 -0.61 -3.65
N LEU A 333 11.66 0.17 -3.90
CA LEU A 333 11.73 1.64 -3.78
C LEU A 333 12.04 2.05 -2.33
N MET A 334 11.38 1.44 -1.35
CA MET A 334 11.60 1.73 0.07
C MET A 334 13.04 1.43 0.50
N MET A 335 13.63 0.30 0.07
CA MET A 335 15.03 0.00 0.36
C MET A 335 15.97 1.09 -0.16
N LEU A 336 15.79 1.56 -1.40
CA LEU A 336 16.60 2.63 -1.98
C LEU A 336 16.40 3.96 -1.27
N VAL A 337 15.14 4.31 -0.97
CA VAL A 337 14.82 5.58 -0.30
C VAL A 337 15.38 5.62 1.11
N ILE A 338 15.23 4.53 1.88
CA ILE A 338 15.81 4.43 3.23
C ILE A 338 17.34 4.53 3.15
N ALA A 339 17.98 3.85 2.21
CA ALA A 339 19.42 3.94 2.03
C ALA A 339 19.87 5.37 1.71
N ILE A 340 19.19 6.06 0.78
CA ILE A 340 19.51 7.45 0.43
C ILE A 340 19.22 8.39 1.62
N ALA A 341 18.12 8.21 2.32
CA ALA A 341 17.74 9.05 3.45
C ALA A 341 18.75 8.92 4.61
N LEU A 342 19.12 7.68 4.97
CA LEU A 342 20.14 7.43 5.99
C LEU A 342 21.50 8.00 5.58
N SER A 343 21.87 7.90 4.28
CA SER A 343 23.13 8.45 3.78
C SER A 343 23.13 9.98 3.69
N ALA A 344 21.98 10.63 3.55
CA ALA A 344 21.87 12.08 3.43
C ALA A 344 21.73 12.79 4.78
N ILE A 345 21.04 12.17 5.73
CA ILE A 345 20.73 12.74 7.04
C ILE A 345 21.76 12.28 8.07
N GLY A 346 22.27 11.05 7.96
CA GLY A 346 23.08 10.38 8.97
C GLY A 346 22.24 9.68 10.04
N LEU A 347 22.76 8.56 10.55
CA LEU A 347 22.07 7.81 11.62
C LEU A 347 22.05 8.59 12.93
N SER A 348 23.12 9.33 13.25
CA SER A 348 23.23 10.20 14.40
C SER A 348 22.15 11.28 14.42
N ASP A 349 22.01 12.00 13.29
CA ASP A 349 21.06 13.10 13.17
C ASP A 349 19.62 12.58 13.13
N LEU A 350 19.41 11.39 12.56
CA LEU A 350 18.11 10.71 12.59
C LEU A 350 17.67 10.39 14.03
N VAL A 351 18.58 9.95 14.89
CA VAL A 351 18.30 9.56 16.27
C VAL A 351 18.15 10.76 17.18
N THR A 352 18.96 11.80 16.99
CA THR A 352 18.98 13.01 17.82
C THR A 352 18.06 14.10 17.31
N GLY A 353 17.45 13.93 16.13
CA GLY A 353 16.67 14.98 15.47
C GLY A 353 17.50 16.18 15.03
N GLY A 354 18.82 16.00 14.81
CA GLY A 354 19.77 17.05 14.46
C GLY A 354 20.21 17.93 15.64
N ARG A 355 19.94 17.49 16.87
CA ARG A 355 20.20 18.26 18.11
C ARG A 355 21.29 17.65 18.99
N PHE A 356 22.29 17.11 18.34
CA PHE A 356 23.39 16.43 19.03
C PHE A 356 24.01 17.29 20.14
N ASP A 357 24.28 18.57 19.85
CA ASP A 357 24.90 19.52 20.76
C ASP A 357 23.97 19.96 21.90
N GLU A 358 22.66 20.01 21.65
CA GLU A 358 21.64 20.45 22.62
C GLU A 358 21.33 19.39 23.69
N LEU A 359 21.47 18.10 23.35
CA LEU A 359 21.20 16.98 24.25
C LEU A 359 22.33 16.73 25.26
N GLY A 360 23.47 17.43 25.14
CA GLY A 360 24.62 17.27 26.01
C GLY A 360 25.18 15.85 26.04
N LEU A 361 24.95 15.07 24.99
CA LEU A 361 25.40 13.67 24.87
C LEU A 361 26.86 13.67 24.39
N ASP A 362 27.77 13.27 25.28
CA ASP A 362 29.16 13.07 24.92
C ASP A 362 29.34 11.95 23.88
N ALA A 363 30.34 12.08 23.01
CA ALA A 363 30.69 11.04 22.01
C ALA A 363 30.92 9.66 22.63
N ARG A 364 31.26 9.61 23.94
CA ARG A 364 31.45 8.35 24.70
C ARG A 364 30.13 7.62 24.98
N THR A 365 29.02 8.33 25.16
CA THR A 365 27.69 7.76 25.40
C THR A 365 26.95 7.52 24.10
N MET A 366 27.18 8.34 23.08
CA MET A 366 26.51 8.25 21.78
C MET A 366 27.03 7.08 20.95
N GLY A 367 28.35 6.82 20.93
CA GLY A 367 28.91 5.73 20.14
C GLY A 367 28.27 4.37 20.43
N PRO A 368 28.25 3.89 21.68
CA PRO A 368 27.58 2.62 22.02
C PRO A 368 26.08 2.59 21.74
N LEU A 369 25.40 3.74 21.83
CA LEU A 369 23.98 3.84 21.50
C LEU A 369 23.76 3.70 19.98
N LEU A 370 24.54 4.38 19.16
CA LEU A 370 24.49 4.27 17.71
C LEU A 370 24.85 2.87 17.23
N ASP A 371 25.87 2.26 17.81
CA ASP A 371 26.24 0.86 17.53
C ASP A 371 25.07 -0.09 17.80
N ARG A 372 24.36 0.13 18.91
CA ARG A 372 23.19 -0.68 19.26
C ARG A 372 22.01 -0.42 18.30
N ILE A 373 21.75 0.84 17.95
CA ILE A 373 20.67 1.21 17.02
C ILE A 373 20.97 0.70 15.61
N SER A 374 22.23 0.66 15.19
CA SER A 374 22.62 0.14 13.87
C SER A 374 22.21 -1.33 13.66
N LEU A 375 22.07 -2.12 14.73
CA LEU A 375 21.56 -3.50 14.67
C LEU A 375 20.11 -3.61 14.17
N ILE A 376 19.36 -2.51 14.15
CA ILE A 376 17.98 -2.48 13.63
C ILE A 376 17.99 -2.41 12.10
N ILE A 377 19.01 -1.80 11.49
CA ILE A 377 19.08 -1.56 10.03
C ILE A 377 18.88 -2.85 9.22
N PRO A 378 19.56 -3.98 9.50
CA PRO A 378 19.35 -5.24 8.77
C PRO A 378 17.90 -5.73 8.80
N TRP A 379 17.19 -5.53 9.91
CA TRP A 379 15.79 -5.93 10.05
C TRP A 379 14.82 -5.02 9.32
N VAL A 380 15.11 -3.71 9.24
CA VAL A 380 14.34 -2.76 8.42
C VAL A 380 14.45 -3.15 6.94
N PHE A 381 15.65 -3.50 6.47
CA PHE A 381 15.83 -3.98 5.10
C PHE A 381 15.21 -5.35 4.86
N ALA A 382 15.25 -6.25 5.85
CA ALA A 382 14.55 -7.52 5.81
C ALA A 382 13.02 -7.33 5.69
N PHE A 383 12.45 -6.37 6.42
CA PHE A 383 11.05 -6.00 6.29
C PHE A 383 10.73 -5.53 4.87
N CYS A 384 11.48 -4.55 4.35
CA CYS A 384 11.28 -4.03 2.99
C CYS A 384 11.42 -5.11 1.92
N ALA A 385 12.44 -5.97 2.01
CA ALA A 385 12.64 -7.10 1.10
C ALA A 385 11.47 -8.08 1.14
N SER A 386 10.93 -8.33 2.34
CA SER A 386 9.79 -9.24 2.53
C SER A 386 8.49 -8.73 1.94
N THR A 387 8.34 -7.43 1.69
CA THR A 387 7.18 -6.90 0.95
C THR A 387 7.25 -7.20 -0.56
N CYS A 388 8.41 -7.61 -1.09
CA CYS A 388 8.66 -7.88 -2.51
C CYS A 388 8.32 -9.31 -2.95
N MET A 389 7.62 -10.13 -2.16
CA MET A 389 7.41 -11.58 -2.40
C MET A 389 6.51 -11.89 -3.60
N SER A 390 6.92 -11.50 -4.80
CA SER A 390 6.17 -11.82 -6.03
C SER A 390 6.14 -13.33 -6.34
N ALA A 391 7.18 -14.07 -5.97
CA ALA A 391 7.26 -15.51 -6.18
C ALA A 391 6.16 -16.29 -5.43
N ALA A 392 5.75 -15.82 -4.25
CA ALA A 392 4.80 -16.50 -3.37
C ALA A 392 3.42 -16.77 -3.99
N VAL A 393 3.03 -16.05 -5.04
CA VAL A 393 1.72 -16.18 -5.70
C VAL A 393 1.82 -16.43 -7.20
N SER A 394 3.03 -16.64 -7.69
CA SER A 394 3.32 -16.67 -9.12
C SER A 394 2.73 -17.89 -9.85
N VAL A 395 2.47 -19.00 -9.15
CA VAL A 395 1.84 -20.20 -9.74
C VAL A 395 0.35 -19.96 -9.95
N SER A 396 -0.36 -19.54 -8.90
CA SER A 396 -1.79 -19.23 -8.99
C SER A 396 -2.07 -18.08 -9.97
N LEU A 397 -1.13 -17.13 -10.13
CA LEU A 397 -1.30 -15.98 -11.01
C LEU A 397 -1.35 -16.37 -12.50
N GLU A 398 -0.87 -17.55 -12.87
CA GLU A 398 -1.03 -18.09 -14.23
C GLU A 398 -2.51 -18.26 -14.61
N GLY A 399 -3.37 -18.56 -13.64
CA GLY A 399 -4.81 -18.69 -13.85
C GLY A 399 -5.16 -19.63 -14.99
N ARG A 400 -6.03 -19.19 -15.88
CA ARG A 400 -6.46 -19.99 -17.05
C ARG A 400 -5.35 -20.35 -18.05
N SER A 401 -4.17 -19.74 -17.97
CA SER A 401 -3.03 -20.06 -18.85
C SER A 401 -2.06 -21.09 -18.24
N ALA A 402 -2.34 -21.60 -17.05
CA ALA A 402 -1.48 -22.58 -16.36
C ALA A 402 -1.23 -23.85 -17.17
N TRP A 403 -2.21 -24.27 -18.01
CA TRP A 403 -2.08 -25.41 -18.90
C TRP A 403 -0.88 -25.31 -19.85
N ILE A 404 -0.49 -24.07 -20.26
CA ILE A 404 0.67 -23.86 -21.16
C ILE A 404 1.96 -24.31 -20.48
N THR A 405 2.11 -23.99 -19.20
CA THR A 405 3.28 -24.39 -18.40
C THR A 405 3.24 -25.88 -18.06
N ALA A 406 2.03 -26.42 -17.82
CA ALA A 406 1.81 -27.82 -17.49
C ALA A 406 2.08 -28.77 -18.66
N THR A 407 1.74 -28.35 -19.89
CA THR A 407 1.94 -29.16 -21.11
C THR A 407 3.33 -28.98 -21.74
N ALA A 408 4.07 -27.96 -21.33
CA ALA A 408 5.43 -27.75 -21.84
C ALA A 408 6.40 -28.79 -21.26
N PRO A 409 7.41 -29.25 -22.05
CA PRO A 409 8.40 -30.22 -21.60
C PRO A 409 9.43 -29.56 -20.65
N LEU A 410 8.95 -29.06 -19.51
CA LEU A 410 9.72 -28.34 -18.51
C LEU A 410 9.66 -29.06 -17.16
N SER A 411 10.81 -29.18 -16.48
CA SER A 411 10.82 -29.71 -15.13
C SER A 411 10.22 -28.72 -14.11
N SER A 412 9.53 -29.24 -13.07
CA SER A 412 9.03 -28.39 -11.97
C SER A 412 10.11 -27.54 -11.33
N ARG A 413 11.35 -28.06 -11.23
CA ARG A 413 12.52 -27.33 -10.76
C ARG A 413 12.82 -26.11 -11.65
N MET A 414 12.76 -26.24 -12.96
CA MET A 414 13.01 -25.13 -13.89
C MET A 414 11.92 -24.07 -13.78
N VAL A 415 10.65 -24.48 -13.71
CA VAL A 415 9.51 -23.57 -13.60
C VAL A 415 9.53 -22.80 -12.29
N LEU A 416 9.60 -23.50 -11.15
CA LEU A 416 9.64 -22.86 -9.83
C LEU A 416 10.93 -22.06 -9.62
N GLY A 417 12.06 -22.56 -10.12
CA GLY A 417 13.34 -21.87 -10.07
C GLY A 417 13.32 -20.56 -10.86
N ALA A 418 12.68 -20.51 -12.01
CA ALA A 418 12.53 -19.27 -12.78
C ALA A 418 11.62 -18.24 -12.08
N LYS A 419 10.54 -18.71 -11.43
CA LYS A 419 9.65 -17.88 -10.62
C LYS A 419 10.39 -17.29 -9.40
N LEU A 420 11.17 -18.11 -8.70
CA LEU A 420 11.98 -17.67 -7.58
C LEU A 420 13.09 -16.71 -8.03
N ALA A 421 13.83 -17.04 -9.08
CA ALA A 421 14.93 -16.21 -9.61
C ALA A 421 14.44 -14.84 -10.09
N SER A 422 13.24 -14.76 -10.70
CA SER A 422 12.66 -13.48 -11.12
C SER A 422 12.41 -12.52 -9.96
N ASN A 423 12.31 -13.01 -8.73
CA ASN A 423 12.12 -12.24 -7.52
C ASN A 423 13.42 -12.09 -6.72
N ALA A 424 14.17 -13.17 -6.50
CA ALA A 424 15.36 -13.18 -5.66
C ALA A 424 16.53 -12.35 -6.25
N ILE A 425 16.71 -12.38 -7.57
CA ILE A 425 17.79 -11.61 -8.22
C ILE A 425 17.58 -10.10 -8.04
N PRO A 426 16.41 -9.51 -8.34
CA PRO A 426 16.18 -8.09 -8.09
C PRO A 426 16.30 -7.70 -6.62
N VAL A 427 15.80 -8.52 -5.67
CA VAL A 427 15.94 -8.24 -4.23
C VAL A 427 17.39 -8.19 -3.83
N ALA A 428 18.20 -9.19 -4.20
CA ALA A 428 19.64 -9.21 -3.91
C ALA A 428 20.37 -8.00 -4.52
N ALA A 429 20.03 -7.63 -5.75
CA ALA A 429 20.63 -6.49 -6.43
C ALA A 429 20.30 -5.15 -5.73
N VAL A 430 19.05 -4.94 -5.35
CA VAL A 430 18.63 -3.70 -4.66
C VAL A 430 19.22 -3.64 -3.25
N LEU A 431 19.24 -4.75 -2.50
CA LEU A 431 19.93 -4.83 -1.20
C LEU A 431 21.42 -4.46 -1.34
N ALA A 432 22.09 -5.04 -2.33
CA ALA A 432 23.52 -4.76 -2.55
C ALA A 432 23.77 -3.28 -2.90
N VAL A 433 22.94 -2.69 -3.76
CA VAL A 433 23.02 -1.26 -4.10
C VAL A 433 22.75 -0.39 -2.88
N SER A 434 21.73 -0.71 -2.08
CA SER A 434 21.40 0.04 -0.87
C SER A 434 22.54 -0.02 0.16
N CYS A 435 23.12 -1.19 0.38
CA CYS A 435 24.30 -1.36 1.26
C CYS A 435 25.50 -0.57 0.72
N ALA A 436 25.75 -0.59 -0.60
CA ALA A 436 26.85 0.15 -1.21
C ALA A 436 26.68 1.67 -1.01
N ILE A 437 25.47 2.22 -1.21
CA ILE A 437 25.17 3.64 -0.99
C ILE A 437 25.51 4.03 0.45
N MET A 438 25.01 3.28 1.44
CA MET A 438 25.19 3.57 2.87
C MET A 438 26.65 3.39 3.32
N THR A 439 27.35 2.38 2.78
CA THR A 439 28.77 2.15 3.10
C THR A 439 29.67 3.23 2.53
N VAL A 440 29.41 3.69 1.30
CA VAL A 440 30.15 4.80 0.66
C VAL A 440 29.91 6.11 1.41
N ALA A 441 28.71 6.33 1.93
CA ALA A 441 28.39 7.49 2.76
C ALA A 441 29.03 7.44 4.17
N GLY A 442 29.56 6.28 4.59
CA GLY A 442 30.14 6.11 5.92
C GLY A 442 29.12 5.76 7.03
N GLU A 443 27.84 5.63 6.68
CA GLU A 443 26.73 5.37 7.62
C GLU A 443 26.56 3.88 7.96
N LEU A 444 27.17 2.99 7.20
CA LEU A 444 27.10 1.56 7.41
C LEU A 444 28.50 0.94 7.40
N SER A 445 28.86 0.27 8.51
CA SER A 445 30.13 -0.45 8.59
C SER A 445 30.15 -1.65 7.63
N PRO A 446 31.32 -2.13 7.20
CA PRO A 446 31.42 -3.35 6.39
C PRO A 446 30.74 -4.56 7.02
N VAL A 447 30.78 -4.69 8.36
CA VAL A 447 30.08 -5.75 9.09
C VAL A 447 28.56 -5.57 8.98
N GLY A 448 28.08 -4.35 9.22
CA GLY A 448 26.65 -4.01 9.06
C GLY A 448 26.13 -4.23 7.63
N ALA A 449 26.98 -4.02 6.61
CA ALA A 449 26.61 -4.34 5.23
C ALA A 449 26.44 -5.85 5.02
N ILE A 450 27.34 -6.68 5.57
CA ILE A 450 27.23 -8.14 5.50
C ILE A 450 25.97 -8.62 6.24
N GLU A 451 25.67 -8.05 7.40
CA GLU A 451 24.46 -8.35 8.15
C GLU A 451 23.20 -7.98 7.37
N THR A 452 23.16 -6.77 6.82
CA THR A 452 22.01 -6.29 6.03
C THR A 452 21.77 -7.18 4.82
N LEU A 453 22.83 -7.59 4.12
CA LEU A 453 22.73 -8.51 3.00
C LEU A 453 22.26 -9.90 3.43
N THR A 454 22.86 -10.47 4.48
CA THR A 454 22.55 -11.85 4.90
C THR A 454 21.18 -11.95 5.56
N VAL A 455 20.85 -11.07 6.52
CA VAL A 455 19.55 -11.05 7.20
C VAL A 455 18.45 -10.65 6.24
N GLY A 456 18.65 -9.54 5.48
CA GLY A 456 17.67 -9.04 4.52
C GLY A 456 17.30 -10.08 3.47
N PHE A 457 18.31 -10.69 2.85
CA PHE A 457 18.08 -11.75 1.87
C PHE A 457 17.57 -13.04 2.50
N GLY A 458 18.10 -13.47 3.64
CA GLY A 458 17.75 -14.73 4.27
C GLY A 458 16.29 -14.80 4.72
N VAL A 459 15.79 -13.76 5.38
CA VAL A 459 14.38 -13.67 5.79
C VAL A 459 13.47 -13.65 4.57
N PHE A 460 13.77 -12.78 3.59
CA PHE A 460 13.02 -12.73 2.34
C PHE A 460 13.00 -14.09 1.65
N TYR A 461 14.16 -14.72 1.45
CA TYR A 461 14.30 -15.97 0.70
C TYR A 461 13.55 -17.13 1.36
N LEU A 462 13.62 -17.23 2.68
CA LEU A 462 12.86 -18.23 3.45
C LEU A 462 11.36 -18.09 3.18
N TRP A 463 10.82 -16.91 3.42
CA TRP A 463 9.37 -16.73 3.39
C TRP A 463 8.80 -16.63 1.96
N ALA A 464 9.58 -16.19 0.99
CA ALA A 464 9.23 -16.29 -0.42
C ALA A 464 9.11 -17.75 -0.87
N ASN A 465 10.01 -18.62 -0.41
CA ASN A 465 9.94 -20.06 -0.70
C ASN A 465 8.81 -20.77 0.05
N VAL A 466 8.51 -20.39 1.29
CA VAL A 466 7.34 -20.89 2.01
C VAL A 466 6.06 -20.55 1.26
N GLY A 467 5.90 -19.29 0.85
CA GLY A 467 4.76 -18.86 0.05
C GLY A 467 4.66 -19.59 -1.29
N LEU A 468 5.77 -19.65 -2.04
CA LEU A 468 5.84 -20.37 -3.32
C LEU A 468 5.49 -21.85 -3.15
N GLY A 469 5.96 -22.48 -2.07
CA GLY A 469 5.68 -23.88 -1.76
C GLY A 469 4.21 -24.16 -1.46
N ILE A 470 3.53 -23.25 -0.75
CA ILE A 470 2.09 -23.32 -0.50
C ILE A 470 1.33 -23.16 -1.82
N ASP A 471 1.72 -22.17 -2.63
CA ASP A 471 1.09 -21.87 -3.91
C ASP A 471 1.26 -23.03 -4.93
N ALA A 472 2.44 -23.63 -4.99
CA ALA A 472 2.72 -24.73 -5.89
C ALA A 472 1.99 -26.05 -5.52
N ARG A 473 1.69 -26.27 -4.23
CA ARG A 473 0.97 -27.46 -3.76
C ARG A 473 -0.54 -27.33 -3.92
N ARG A 474 -1.08 -26.12 -3.82
CA ARG A 474 -2.53 -25.83 -3.87
C ARG A 474 -2.79 -24.55 -4.65
N PRO A 475 -2.48 -24.55 -5.97
CA PRO A 475 -2.67 -23.36 -6.79
C PRO A 475 -4.17 -23.05 -6.94
N ASN A 476 -4.49 -21.76 -6.93
CA ASN A 476 -5.84 -21.28 -7.24
C ASN A 476 -5.86 -20.69 -8.64
N TYR A 477 -6.32 -21.43 -9.62
CA TYR A 477 -6.44 -20.95 -11.01
C TYR A 477 -7.79 -20.31 -11.33
N ALA A 478 -8.79 -20.45 -10.44
CA ALA A 478 -10.16 -20.01 -10.65
C ALA A 478 -10.45 -18.59 -10.16
N TRP A 479 -9.40 -17.77 -9.95
CA TRP A 479 -9.59 -16.39 -9.51
C TRP A 479 -10.29 -15.51 -10.56
N THR A 480 -11.08 -14.55 -10.10
CA THR A 480 -11.80 -13.61 -10.96
C THR A 480 -11.01 -12.33 -11.21
N SER A 481 -10.18 -11.93 -10.23
CA SER A 481 -9.30 -10.76 -10.30
C SER A 481 -7.90 -11.09 -9.80
N PRO A 482 -6.83 -10.58 -10.42
CA PRO A 482 -5.46 -10.73 -9.93
C PRO A 482 -5.28 -10.30 -8.47
N ASN A 483 -6.07 -9.34 -8.01
CA ASN A 483 -6.01 -8.84 -6.62
C ASN A 483 -6.41 -9.91 -5.59
N GLU A 484 -7.21 -10.89 -5.95
CA GLU A 484 -7.58 -12.01 -5.07
C GLU A 484 -6.35 -12.84 -4.70
N VAL A 485 -5.47 -13.07 -5.67
CA VAL A 485 -4.25 -13.85 -5.50
C VAL A 485 -3.17 -13.00 -4.83
N VAL A 486 -2.96 -11.76 -5.31
CA VAL A 486 -1.86 -10.89 -4.88
C VAL A 486 -2.05 -10.35 -3.46
N LYS A 487 -3.29 -10.09 -3.02
CA LYS A 487 -3.56 -9.44 -1.73
C LYS A 487 -4.20 -10.32 -0.67
N ARG A 488 -4.83 -11.43 -1.07
CA ARG A 488 -5.75 -12.18 -0.19
C ARG A 488 -5.54 -13.68 -0.22
N SER A 489 -4.46 -14.15 -0.83
CA SER A 489 -4.15 -15.58 -0.86
C SER A 489 -3.42 -16.03 0.40
N ALA A 490 -3.62 -17.28 0.78
CA ALA A 490 -2.91 -17.88 1.92
C ALA A 490 -1.38 -17.86 1.75
N PRO A 491 -0.81 -18.12 0.55
CA PRO A 491 0.63 -18.05 0.33
C PRO A 491 1.25 -16.70 0.72
N ILE A 492 0.63 -15.59 0.27
CA ILE A 492 1.16 -14.25 0.54
C ILE A 492 0.96 -13.87 2.02
N THR A 493 -0.19 -14.23 2.59
CA THR A 493 -0.49 -13.93 4.00
C THR A 493 0.47 -14.64 4.94
N VAL A 494 0.70 -15.94 4.73
CA VAL A 494 1.65 -16.73 5.53
C VAL A 494 3.08 -16.20 5.34
N GLY A 495 3.47 -15.89 4.10
CA GLY A 495 4.80 -15.33 3.81
C GLY A 495 5.03 -13.99 4.53
N ILE A 496 4.09 -13.06 4.44
CA ILE A 496 4.24 -11.74 5.08
C ILE A 496 4.19 -11.86 6.61
N ILE A 497 3.23 -12.57 7.18
CA ILE A 497 3.11 -12.69 8.65
C ILE A 497 4.35 -13.39 9.22
N GLY A 498 4.81 -14.46 8.58
CA GLY A 498 6.00 -15.16 9.01
C GLY A 498 7.26 -14.29 8.94
N ALA A 499 7.42 -13.51 7.87
CA ALA A 499 8.50 -12.55 7.75
C ALA A 499 8.42 -11.46 8.84
N LEU A 500 7.22 -10.92 9.12
CA LEU A 500 7.02 -9.95 10.21
C LEU A 500 7.43 -10.52 11.56
N VAL A 501 7.02 -11.75 11.87
CA VAL A 501 7.41 -12.42 13.12
C VAL A 501 8.93 -12.55 13.21
N CYS A 502 9.60 -12.94 12.11
CA CYS A 502 11.07 -13.01 12.08
C CYS A 502 11.72 -11.63 12.24
N VAL A 503 11.20 -10.59 11.57
CA VAL A 503 11.74 -9.23 11.63
C VAL A 503 11.61 -8.66 13.04
N PHE A 504 10.41 -8.67 13.62
CA PHE A 504 10.20 -8.12 14.95
C PHE A 504 10.83 -8.98 16.06
N GLY A 505 10.71 -10.30 15.95
CA GLY A 505 11.33 -11.22 16.91
C GLY A 505 12.85 -11.19 16.86
N GLY A 506 13.42 -11.21 15.65
CA GLY A 506 14.87 -11.10 15.46
C GLY A 506 15.41 -9.73 15.85
N GLY A 507 14.69 -8.66 15.47
CA GLY A 507 15.02 -7.30 15.89
C GLY A 507 15.01 -7.13 17.41
N ALA A 508 13.95 -7.58 18.08
CA ALA A 508 13.86 -7.54 19.55
C ALA A 508 14.97 -8.36 20.23
N LEU A 509 15.30 -9.51 19.68
CA LEU A 509 16.37 -10.37 20.19
C LEU A 509 17.74 -9.71 20.04
N THR A 510 18.06 -9.20 18.85
CA THR A 510 19.40 -8.68 18.54
C THR A 510 19.62 -7.27 19.07
N PHE A 511 18.59 -6.45 19.16
CA PHE A 511 18.67 -5.11 19.74
C PHE A 511 18.51 -5.12 21.26
N GLY A 512 17.52 -5.87 21.78
CA GLY A 512 17.11 -5.79 23.18
C GLY A 512 17.85 -6.74 24.13
N PHE A 513 18.25 -7.92 23.67
CA PHE A 513 18.75 -8.97 24.57
C PHE A 513 20.21 -9.39 24.32
N LEU A 514 20.59 -9.68 23.07
CA LEU A 514 21.89 -10.26 22.77
C LEU A 514 23.09 -9.38 23.12
N PRO A 515 23.09 -8.04 22.89
CA PRO A 515 24.25 -7.21 23.23
C PRO A 515 24.64 -7.28 24.71
N ASP A 516 23.65 -7.36 25.59
CA ASP A 516 23.86 -7.41 27.03
C ASP A 516 24.22 -8.82 27.51
N ALA A 517 23.75 -9.88 26.83
CA ALA A 517 23.97 -11.26 27.19
C ALA A 517 25.31 -11.83 26.72
N VAL A 518 25.72 -11.51 25.47
CA VAL A 518 26.89 -12.12 24.81
C VAL A 518 27.89 -11.11 24.24
N GLY A 519 27.58 -9.81 24.34
CA GLY A 519 28.39 -8.73 23.82
C GLY A 519 28.15 -8.44 22.31
N MET A 520 28.58 -7.24 21.87
CA MET A 520 28.34 -6.76 20.50
C MET A 520 28.94 -7.64 19.40
N GLY A 521 30.19 -8.08 19.56
CA GLY A 521 30.86 -8.92 18.56
C GLY A 521 30.16 -10.26 18.33
N ALA A 522 29.67 -10.90 19.38
CA ALA A 522 28.89 -12.13 19.26
C ALA A 522 27.50 -11.87 18.66
N THR A 523 26.89 -10.75 18.97
CA THR A 523 25.60 -10.33 18.37
C THR A 523 25.72 -10.21 16.86
N HIS A 524 26.76 -9.55 16.34
CA HIS A 524 27.03 -9.45 14.89
C HIS A 524 27.18 -10.84 14.24
N ALA A 525 27.93 -11.74 14.87
CA ALA A 525 28.08 -13.11 14.38
C ALA A 525 26.74 -13.87 14.34
N VAL A 526 25.91 -13.73 15.38
CA VAL A 526 24.57 -14.34 15.45
C VAL A 526 23.67 -13.79 14.35
N MET A 527 23.70 -12.48 14.06
CA MET A 527 22.91 -11.88 12.99
C MET A 527 23.26 -12.48 11.63
N VAL A 528 24.55 -12.55 11.29
CA VAL A 528 25.01 -13.18 10.05
C VAL A 528 24.58 -14.65 10.00
N ALA A 529 24.74 -15.39 11.10
CA ALA A 529 24.31 -16.78 11.18
C ALA A 529 22.80 -16.94 10.95
N LEU A 530 21.96 -16.09 11.54
CA LEU A 530 20.51 -16.09 11.33
C LEU A 530 20.14 -15.85 9.86
N GLY A 531 20.82 -14.94 9.18
CA GLY A 531 20.64 -14.69 7.76
C GLY A 531 21.01 -15.91 6.89
N ILE A 532 22.14 -16.56 7.19
CA ILE A 532 22.58 -17.77 6.48
C ILE A 532 21.59 -18.91 6.75
N VAL A 533 21.19 -19.13 8.00
CA VAL A 533 20.20 -20.17 8.38
C VAL A 533 18.88 -19.92 7.64
N GLY A 534 18.41 -18.67 7.56
CA GLY A 534 17.23 -18.30 6.78
C GLY A 534 17.35 -18.68 5.30
N THR A 535 18.50 -18.41 4.68
CA THR A 535 18.78 -18.76 3.30
C THR A 535 18.80 -20.28 3.09
N VAL A 536 19.49 -21.03 3.93
CA VAL A 536 19.57 -22.50 3.87
C VAL A 536 18.20 -23.13 4.10
N ALA A 537 17.46 -22.68 5.10
CA ALA A 537 16.10 -23.13 5.37
C ALA A 537 15.17 -22.84 4.17
N GLY A 538 15.28 -21.65 3.57
CA GLY A 538 14.56 -21.31 2.34
C GLY A 538 14.88 -22.27 1.19
N GLN A 539 16.14 -22.64 1.00
CA GLN A 539 16.54 -23.60 -0.02
C GLN A 539 15.98 -25.02 0.24
N LEU A 540 15.97 -25.47 1.49
CA LEU A 540 15.36 -26.75 1.86
C LEU A 540 13.84 -26.75 1.59
N VAL A 541 13.16 -25.63 1.88
CA VAL A 541 11.73 -25.46 1.56
C VAL A 541 11.52 -25.49 0.06
N PHE A 542 12.38 -24.84 -0.74
CA PHE A 542 12.33 -24.89 -2.20
C PHE A 542 12.44 -26.31 -2.73
N GLU A 543 13.43 -27.08 -2.28
CA GLU A 543 13.61 -28.49 -2.71
C GLU A 543 12.39 -29.36 -2.34
N SER A 544 11.83 -29.17 -1.15
CA SER A 544 10.60 -29.87 -0.76
C SER A 544 9.41 -29.49 -1.65
N SER A 545 9.35 -28.22 -2.05
CA SER A 545 8.27 -27.69 -2.90
C SER A 545 8.37 -28.23 -4.33
N VAL A 546 9.57 -28.34 -4.87
CA VAL A 546 9.81 -28.94 -6.19
C VAL A 546 9.31 -30.39 -6.25
N ARG A 547 9.53 -31.18 -5.18
CA ARG A 547 9.09 -32.58 -5.08
C ARG A 547 7.57 -32.72 -4.97
N ALA A 548 6.92 -31.74 -4.34
CA ALA A 548 5.48 -31.77 -4.04
C ALA A 548 4.63 -30.93 -5.00
N ALA A 549 5.24 -30.29 -6.01
CA ALA A 549 4.56 -29.38 -6.92
C ALA A 549 3.52 -30.11 -7.80
N ARG A 550 2.30 -29.58 -7.82
CA ARG A 550 1.19 -30.02 -8.69
C ARG A 550 0.94 -28.98 -9.76
N LEU A 551 1.89 -28.82 -10.68
CA LEU A 551 1.79 -27.84 -11.76
C LEU A 551 0.81 -28.36 -12.83
N GLY A 552 -0.38 -27.73 -12.92
CA GLY A 552 -1.39 -28.05 -13.94
C GLY A 552 -2.21 -29.32 -13.69
N ALA A 553 -2.12 -29.93 -12.51
CA ALA A 553 -3.06 -30.96 -12.11
C ALA A 553 -4.35 -30.30 -11.59
N GLU A 554 -5.48 -30.58 -12.27
CA GLU A 554 -6.83 -30.34 -11.75
C GLU A 554 -7.23 -31.43 -10.77
#